data_6d6ab791e4e86b5d075c874e72921814
#
_entry.id   6d6ab791e4e86b5d075c874e72921814
#
_cell.length_a   1.000
_cell.length_b   1.000
_cell.length_c   1.000
_cell.angle_alpha   90.00
_cell.angle_beta   90.00
_cell.angle_gamma   90.00
#
_symmetry.space_group_name_H-M   'P 1'
#
loop_
_entity.id
_entity.type
_entity.pdbx_description
1 polymer ?
#
loop_
_entity_poly.entity_id
_entity_poly.type
_entity_poly.pdbx_seq_one_letter_code
_entity_poly.pdbx_strand_id
1 'polypeptide(L)'
;MNMRNLLIACLLTVSLGSEAKINLPDSLLTITKSYVYNITSPDTAQAILDAIRERQSEPAWRIDFAEGDLNFNMRQYLKAVSFFKRVEAESSLRDSTNLQLLLCQRLMDSYDALNLNDEVVRATYNLRKLAKASHNKAFESMTIFKSGKLHHYHGHTDRGYAACLEALEMMKDTDYPNKHIELRNFYAELLRMYTRDGRYDDALHMSMYQEAEALYPSTAIMLKARERGLRQVYALRASMLAHAGRMAEANVAYAAWQQTSCSNIIDDMDIFDYLQFSHHYDDALGLIVRYREFIGERGDSISYRMLAALNKEALLRVDMGDYEQAAECGRQVAKIAHDLHVVKSAEQMQTTYNLLIEQSESHRKSVMVLLLTLGILAFIGLILLILYFVRKQRRHYQDMRHLVNVLDAYRRAVANGASFTSPEVVAAIEELRAIKLPDDLSKEVEDIPDDEDGRLFVEMDSKVTNERLFLKPGLGRDDLMRLIGVDKNRFGKIMGKYSDASNTSVYINIKRVEYGAKLLIEHPEYTIATVATECGMSNTVTFNRTFKEIYNMTPSEYREKMNGTFLPQK
;
A
#
# COMPACT_ATOMS: atom_id res chain seq x y z
N MET A 1 7.43 56.62 22.15
CA MET A 1 7.70 56.83 20.72
C MET A 1 6.66 56.03 19.95
N ASN A 2 5.79 56.70 19.19
CA ASN A 2 4.61 56.10 18.59
C ASN A 2 4.98 55.06 17.53
N MET A 3 4.34 53.87 17.52
CA MET A 3 4.53 52.78 16.57
C MET A 3 4.49 53.22 15.09
N ARG A 4 3.80 54.32 14.80
CA ARG A 4 3.70 54.98 13.50
C ARG A 4 5.03 55.59 13.06
N ASN A 5 5.86 56.11 13.99
CA ASN A 5 7.16 56.70 13.69
C ASN A 5 8.26 55.64 13.51
N LEU A 6 8.08 54.46 14.12
CA LEU A 6 8.99 53.32 13.91
C LEU A 6 8.77 52.69 12.53
N LEU A 7 7.51 52.65 12.06
CA LEU A 7 7.16 52.18 10.72
C LEU A 7 7.68 53.09 9.62
N ILE A 8 7.67 54.43 9.85
CA ILE A 8 8.19 55.42 8.90
C ILE A 8 9.74 55.38 8.85
N ALA A 9 10.40 55.12 9.97
CA ALA A 9 11.87 54.96 10.00
C ALA A 9 12.34 53.70 9.27
N CYS A 10 11.57 52.60 9.35
CA CYS A 10 11.85 51.36 8.59
C CYS A 10 11.56 51.50 7.08
N LEU A 11 10.57 52.34 6.70
CA LEU A 11 10.24 52.55 5.28
C LEU A 11 11.22 53.47 4.55
N LEU A 12 11.97 54.35 5.25
CA LEU A 12 12.96 55.28 4.67
C LEU A 12 14.34 54.66 4.44
N THR A 13 14.62 53.46 4.97
CA THR A 13 15.91 52.77 4.79
C THR A 13 15.94 51.75 3.64
N VAL A 14 14.82 51.53 2.96
CA VAL A 14 14.68 50.49 1.91
C VAL A 14 14.97 51.01 0.49
N SER A 15 15.36 52.30 0.31
CA SER A 15 15.57 52.89 -1.03
C SER A 15 17.01 52.95 -1.51
N LEU A 16 17.97 52.27 -0.90
CA LEU A 16 19.34 52.22 -1.39
C LEU A 16 19.85 50.79 -1.44
N GLY A 17 20.09 50.30 -2.65
CA GLY A 17 20.63 48.99 -2.94
C GLY A 17 21.97 48.72 -2.28
N SER A 18 21.97 47.88 -1.31
CA SER A 18 23.03 47.00 -0.81
C SER A 18 22.40 46.11 0.28
N GLU A 19 22.87 44.91 0.44
CA GLU A 19 22.44 43.92 1.45
C GLU A 19 22.52 44.45 2.90
N ALA A 20 21.68 45.42 3.26
CA ALA A 20 21.57 45.91 4.62
C ALA A 20 20.71 44.88 5.39
N LYS A 21 21.34 44.07 6.25
CA LYS A 21 20.64 43.23 7.24
C LYS A 21 19.66 44.11 8.02
N ILE A 22 18.38 43.88 7.84
CA ILE A 22 17.32 44.59 8.58
C ILE A 22 17.48 44.19 10.05
N ASN A 23 17.92 45.13 10.87
CA ASN A 23 18.10 44.89 12.31
C ASN A 23 16.73 44.94 12.99
N LEU A 24 16.05 43.81 13.10
CA LEU A 24 14.72 43.66 13.67
C LEU A 24 14.82 43.52 15.19
N PRO A 25 13.96 44.22 15.97
CA PRO A 25 13.90 44.04 17.42
C PRO A 25 13.43 42.59 17.77
N ASP A 26 13.97 42.03 18.84
CA ASP A 26 13.68 40.65 19.27
C ASP A 26 12.18 40.37 19.46
N SER A 27 11.38 41.37 19.83
CA SER A 27 9.94 41.26 19.95
C SER A 27 9.19 40.93 18.64
N LEU A 28 9.85 41.10 17.48
CA LEU A 28 9.32 40.79 16.16
C LEU A 28 9.76 39.41 15.66
N LEU A 29 10.76 38.81 16.29
CA LEU A 29 11.37 37.56 15.84
C LEU A 29 10.57 36.33 16.31
N THR A 30 9.35 36.21 15.84
CA THR A 30 8.47 35.05 16.07
C THR A 30 7.77 34.64 14.80
N ILE A 31 7.51 33.35 14.63
CA ILE A 31 6.74 32.83 13.49
C ILE A 31 5.37 33.50 13.40
N THR A 32 4.70 33.77 14.53
CA THR A 32 3.42 34.49 14.54
C THR A 32 3.55 35.89 13.92
N LYS A 33 4.65 36.58 14.16
CA LYS A 33 4.89 37.90 13.56
C LYS A 33 5.19 37.80 12.06
N SER A 34 5.92 36.80 11.61
CA SER A 34 6.12 36.57 10.17
C SER A 34 4.78 36.42 9.44
N TYR A 35 3.81 35.69 10.00
CA TYR A 35 2.46 35.58 9.44
C TYR A 35 1.71 36.92 9.39
N VAL A 36 1.88 37.79 10.37
CA VAL A 36 1.26 39.14 10.36
C VAL A 36 1.79 39.97 9.19
N TYR A 37 3.10 39.88 8.89
CA TYR A 37 3.73 40.63 7.80
C TYR A 37 3.62 39.94 6.44
N ASN A 38 3.29 38.64 6.38
CA ASN A 38 3.22 37.84 5.17
C ASN A 38 2.37 38.49 4.05
N ILE A 39 1.26 39.12 4.41
CA ILE A 39 0.34 39.78 3.46
C ILE A 39 0.70 41.28 3.27
N THR A 40 1.19 41.94 4.31
CA THR A 40 1.35 43.38 4.34
C THR A 40 2.76 43.85 3.91
N SER A 41 3.77 43.06 4.19
CA SER A 41 5.17 43.34 3.87
C SER A 41 5.96 42.03 3.77
N PRO A 42 5.91 41.34 2.60
CA PRO A 42 6.58 40.04 2.41
C PRO A 42 8.08 40.08 2.72
N ASP A 43 8.77 41.17 2.34
CA ASP A 43 10.22 41.34 2.60
C ASP A 43 10.52 41.37 4.10
N THR A 44 9.66 42.04 4.89
CA THR A 44 9.76 42.03 6.36
C THR A 44 9.50 40.63 6.93
N ALA A 45 8.51 39.92 6.39
CA ALA A 45 8.23 38.53 6.80
C ALA A 45 9.45 37.63 6.50
N GLN A 46 10.06 37.75 5.32
CA GLN A 46 11.26 37.00 4.96
C GLN A 46 12.41 37.30 5.91
N ALA A 47 12.69 38.59 6.17
CA ALA A 47 13.76 39.02 7.09
C ALA A 47 13.53 38.45 8.52
N ILE A 48 12.29 38.37 8.98
CA ILE A 48 11.95 37.73 10.27
C ILE A 48 12.30 36.25 10.23
N LEU A 49 11.93 35.52 9.17
CA LEU A 49 12.16 34.07 9.04
C LEU A 49 13.65 33.76 8.93
N ASP A 50 14.42 34.59 8.18
CA ASP A 50 15.88 34.48 8.07
C ASP A 50 16.54 34.64 9.45
N ALA A 51 16.14 35.66 10.22
CA ALA A 51 16.66 35.90 11.56
C ALA A 51 16.31 34.80 12.55
N ILE A 52 15.10 34.22 12.48
CA ILE A 52 14.69 33.06 13.30
C ILE A 52 15.54 31.84 12.93
N ARG A 53 15.81 31.63 11.65
CA ARG A 53 16.65 30.54 11.14
C ARG A 53 18.10 30.66 11.59
N GLU A 54 18.69 31.86 11.47
CA GLU A 54 20.05 32.12 11.96
C GLU A 54 20.20 31.88 13.47
N ARG A 55 19.20 32.21 14.26
CA ARG A 55 19.18 32.01 15.72
C ARG A 55 18.82 30.60 16.16
N GLN A 56 18.34 29.75 15.25
CA GLN A 56 17.84 28.41 15.56
C GLN A 56 16.79 28.40 16.69
N SER A 57 16.00 29.46 16.80
CA SER A 57 15.04 29.64 17.90
C SER A 57 13.75 28.84 17.72
N GLU A 58 13.52 28.26 16.55
CA GLU A 58 12.37 27.43 16.21
C GLU A 58 12.83 26.18 15.43
N PRO A 59 12.08 25.08 15.49
CA PRO A 59 12.35 23.90 14.68
C PRO A 59 12.32 24.21 13.18
N ALA A 60 13.23 23.60 12.41
CA ALA A 60 13.39 23.88 10.98
C ALA A 60 12.09 23.71 10.17
N TRP A 61 11.29 22.67 10.48
CA TRP A 61 10.01 22.43 9.81
C TRP A 61 8.98 23.54 10.01
N ARG A 62 8.99 24.23 11.17
CA ARG A 62 8.09 25.37 11.42
C ARG A 62 8.47 26.58 10.58
N ILE A 63 9.76 26.81 10.43
CA ILE A 63 10.29 27.89 9.56
C ILE A 63 9.96 27.54 8.10
N ASP A 64 10.21 26.32 7.67
CA ASP A 64 9.89 25.85 6.32
C ASP A 64 8.38 25.96 6.01
N PHE A 65 7.50 25.64 6.96
CA PHE A 65 6.07 25.84 6.78
C PHE A 65 5.71 27.31 6.60
N ALA A 66 6.28 28.21 7.42
CA ALA A 66 6.03 29.64 7.33
C ALA A 66 6.60 30.24 6.03
N GLU A 67 7.76 29.79 5.57
CA GLU A 67 8.32 30.17 4.27
C GLU A 67 7.48 29.62 3.10
N GLY A 68 6.97 28.40 3.24
CA GLY A 68 6.01 27.83 2.29
C GLY A 68 4.76 28.72 2.16
N ASP A 69 4.17 29.14 3.26
CA ASP A 69 3.01 30.05 3.30
C ASP A 69 3.35 31.44 2.75
N LEU A 70 4.54 31.98 3.06
CA LEU A 70 4.99 33.26 2.51
C LEU A 70 5.08 33.17 0.97
N ASN A 71 5.77 32.17 0.44
CA ASN A 71 5.90 31.96 -0.99
C ASN A 71 4.53 31.66 -1.65
N PHE A 72 3.64 30.93 -0.98
CA PHE A 72 2.26 30.71 -1.45
C PHE A 72 1.51 32.03 -1.62
N ASN A 73 1.55 32.91 -0.63
CA ASN A 73 0.89 34.23 -0.69
C ASN A 73 1.55 35.16 -1.73
N MET A 74 2.86 35.04 -1.92
CA MET A 74 3.59 35.71 -2.99
C MET A 74 3.36 35.09 -4.37
N ARG A 75 2.54 34.04 -4.47
CA ARG A 75 2.25 33.30 -5.71
C ARG A 75 3.46 32.58 -6.32
N GLN A 76 4.51 32.36 -5.57
CA GLN A 76 5.69 31.58 -5.97
C GLN A 76 5.45 30.09 -5.65
N TYR A 77 4.47 29.50 -6.33
CA TYR A 77 3.95 28.17 -5.95
C TYR A 77 4.96 27.03 -6.04
N LEU A 78 5.88 27.06 -7.02
CA LEU A 78 6.96 26.08 -7.11
C LEU A 78 7.86 26.10 -5.86
N LYS A 79 8.23 27.31 -5.41
CA LYS A 79 8.99 27.45 -4.17
C LYS A 79 8.16 27.02 -2.96
N ALA A 80 6.89 27.42 -2.90
CA ALA A 80 5.99 27.00 -1.82
C ALA A 80 5.90 25.47 -1.71
N VAL A 81 5.70 24.78 -2.84
CA VAL A 81 5.69 23.30 -2.89
C VAL A 81 7.00 22.73 -2.37
N SER A 82 8.16 23.29 -2.74
CA SER A 82 9.45 22.77 -2.27
C SER A 82 9.59 22.84 -0.75
N PHE A 83 9.12 23.93 -0.14
CA PHE A 83 9.08 24.06 1.32
C PHE A 83 8.09 23.11 1.95
N PHE A 84 6.85 23.03 1.46
CA PHE A 84 5.83 22.14 1.99
C PHE A 84 6.21 20.65 1.88
N LYS A 85 6.95 20.27 0.83
CA LYS A 85 7.48 18.90 0.70
C LYS A 85 8.55 18.57 1.75
N ARG A 86 9.39 19.52 2.14
CA ARG A 86 10.32 19.31 3.27
C ARG A 86 9.58 19.11 4.59
N VAL A 87 8.53 19.90 4.79
CA VAL A 87 7.65 19.77 5.96
C VAL A 87 6.93 18.41 5.97
N GLU A 88 6.42 17.94 4.82
CA GLU A 88 5.75 16.64 4.69
C GLU A 88 6.65 15.45 5.08
N ALA A 89 7.94 15.56 4.83
CA ALA A 89 8.93 14.54 5.17
C ALA A 89 9.24 14.45 6.69
N GLU A 90 8.81 15.44 7.48
CA GLU A 90 9.13 15.53 8.90
C GLU A 90 8.22 14.64 9.76
N SER A 91 8.83 13.78 10.57
CA SER A 91 8.12 12.81 11.40
C SER A 91 7.31 13.42 12.54
N SER A 92 7.74 14.58 13.05
CA SER A 92 7.11 15.29 14.18
C SER A 92 5.71 15.86 13.85
N LEU A 93 5.36 15.96 12.57
CA LEU A 93 4.02 16.37 12.12
C LEU A 93 2.94 15.32 12.37
N ARG A 94 3.32 14.06 12.60
CA ARG A 94 2.36 12.96 12.77
C ARG A 94 1.43 13.16 13.97
N ASP A 95 1.85 13.95 14.95
CA ASP A 95 1.09 14.19 16.17
C ASP A 95 0.12 15.39 16.07
N SER A 96 0.16 16.16 14.98
CA SER A 96 -0.69 17.34 14.79
C SER A 96 -1.58 17.22 13.55
N THR A 97 -2.78 16.65 13.73
CA THR A 97 -3.78 16.50 12.66
C THR A 97 -4.13 17.83 11.97
N ASN A 98 -4.27 18.91 12.74
CA ASN A 98 -4.61 20.22 12.19
C ASN A 98 -3.51 20.76 11.24
N LEU A 99 -2.25 20.55 11.60
CA LEU A 99 -1.14 20.97 10.76
C LEU A 99 -1.02 20.12 9.50
N GLN A 100 -1.29 18.81 9.61
CA GLN A 100 -1.34 17.92 8.44
C GLN A 100 -2.47 18.33 7.47
N LEU A 101 -3.66 18.67 7.99
CA LEU A 101 -4.79 19.16 7.18
C LEU A 101 -4.40 20.43 6.43
N LEU A 102 -3.79 21.38 7.13
CA LEU A 102 -3.38 22.65 6.54
C LEU A 102 -2.27 22.45 5.49
N LEU A 103 -1.28 21.59 5.76
CA LEU A 103 -0.23 21.26 4.81
C LEU A 103 -0.79 20.62 3.54
N CYS A 104 -1.68 19.64 3.68
CA CYS A 104 -2.34 19.00 2.52
C CYS A 104 -3.16 19.99 1.71
N GLN A 105 -3.87 20.93 2.37
CA GLN A 105 -4.60 22.01 1.68
C GLN A 105 -3.65 22.91 0.90
N ARG A 106 -2.56 23.35 1.51
CA ARG A 106 -1.56 24.22 0.86
C ARG A 106 -0.91 23.55 -0.36
N LEU A 107 -0.59 22.26 -0.24
CA LEU A 107 -0.10 21.47 -1.38
C LEU A 107 -1.16 21.37 -2.48
N MET A 108 -2.41 21.03 -2.14
CA MET A 108 -3.51 20.93 -3.10
C MET A 108 -3.71 22.25 -3.85
N ASP A 109 -3.75 23.38 -3.16
CA ASP A 109 -3.97 24.69 -3.76
C ASP A 109 -2.76 25.16 -4.58
N SER A 110 -1.55 24.82 -4.14
CA SER A 110 -0.33 25.12 -4.90
C SER A 110 -0.28 24.34 -6.21
N TYR A 111 -0.60 23.05 -6.18
CA TYR A 111 -0.66 22.22 -7.39
C TYR A 111 -1.78 22.66 -8.35
N ASP A 112 -2.96 23.05 -7.83
CA ASP A 112 -4.04 23.60 -8.64
C ASP A 112 -3.59 24.90 -9.36
N ALA A 113 -2.91 25.76 -8.63
CA ALA A 113 -2.36 26.99 -9.19
C ALA A 113 -1.27 26.77 -10.26
N LEU A 114 -0.58 25.63 -10.20
CA LEU A 114 0.43 25.19 -11.18
C LEU A 114 -0.19 24.35 -12.32
N ASN A 115 -1.48 24.06 -12.28
CA ASN A 115 -2.18 23.15 -13.21
C ASN A 115 -1.58 21.73 -13.28
N LEU A 116 -1.04 21.25 -12.15
CA LEU A 116 -0.51 19.90 -11.99
C LEU A 116 -1.66 18.95 -11.58
N ASN A 117 -2.54 18.62 -12.51
CA ASN A 117 -3.80 17.94 -12.24
C ASN A 117 -3.64 16.61 -11.49
N ASP A 118 -2.63 15.82 -11.80
CA ASP A 118 -2.37 14.53 -11.15
C ASP A 118 -2.02 14.72 -9.67
N GLU A 119 -1.19 15.72 -9.38
CA GLU A 119 -0.82 16.09 -8.00
C GLU A 119 -2.00 16.70 -7.24
N VAL A 120 -2.85 17.49 -7.93
CA VAL A 120 -4.11 18.01 -7.34
C VAL A 120 -5.01 16.86 -6.91
N VAL A 121 -5.22 15.87 -7.77
CA VAL A 121 -6.05 14.70 -7.46
C VAL A 121 -5.49 13.94 -6.25
N ARG A 122 -4.18 13.70 -6.24
CA ARG A 122 -3.49 13.01 -5.14
C ARG A 122 -3.60 13.78 -3.82
N ALA A 123 -3.29 15.08 -3.84
CA ALA A 123 -3.37 15.94 -2.65
C ALA A 123 -4.82 16.05 -2.15
N THR A 124 -5.80 16.17 -3.04
CA THR A 124 -7.23 16.19 -2.70
C THR A 124 -7.66 14.89 -2.03
N TYR A 125 -7.22 13.74 -2.56
CA TYR A 125 -7.50 12.42 -1.96
C TYR A 125 -6.91 12.32 -0.53
N ASN A 126 -5.64 12.70 -0.36
CA ASN A 126 -4.97 12.65 0.94
C ASN A 126 -5.65 13.57 1.95
N LEU A 127 -5.96 14.80 1.56
CA LEU A 127 -6.69 15.75 2.39
C LEU A 127 -8.06 15.21 2.79
N ARG A 128 -8.82 14.65 1.84
CA ARG A 128 -10.15 14.07 2.11
C ARG A 128 -10.09 12.91 3.09
N LYS A 129 -9.11 12.01 2.90
CA LYS A 129 -8.89 10.88 3.80
C LYS A 129 -8.61 11.35 5.23
N LEU A 130 -7.75 12.36 5.39
CA LEU A 130 -7.40 12.92 6.69
C LEU A 130 -8.58 13.69 7.31
N ALA A 131 -9.28 14.51 6.53
CA ALA A 131 -10.44 15.27 6.97
C ALA A 131 -11.57 14.36 7.48
N LYS A 132 -11.84 13.26 6.77
CA LYS A 132 -12.82 12.25 7.21
C LYS A 132 -12.39 11.54 8.49
N ALA A 133 -11.12 11.13 8.58
CA ALA A 133 -10.59 10.46 9.77
C ALA A 133 -10.61 11.36 11.02
N SER A 134 -10.46 12.67 10.84
CA SER A 134 -10.52 13.69 11.92
C SER A 134 -11.89 14.33 12.10
N HIS A 135 -12.91 13.89 11.36
CA HIS A 135 -14.27 14.48 11.36
C HIS A 135 -14.29 15.98 11.08
N ASN A 136 -13.33 16.49 10.29
CA ASN A 136 -13.24 17.91 9.98
C ASN A 136 -14.03 18.26 8.70
N LYS A 137 -15.29 18.67 8.89
CA LYS A 137 -16.23 18.99 7.81
C LYS A 137 -15.74 20.13 6.90
N ALA A 138 -15.02 21.12 7.43
CA ALA A 138 -14.56 22.26 6.63
C ALA A 138 -13.55 21.81 5.57
N PHE A 139 -12.51 21.02 5.96
CA PHE A 139 -11.54 20.49 4.99
C PHE A 139 -12.17 19.43 4.08
N GLU A 140 -13.13 18.65 4.56
CA GLU A 140 -13.88 17.73 3.69
C GLU A 140 -14.64 18.51 2.60
N SER A 141 -15.35 19.59 2.95
CA SER A 141 -16.02 20.49 2.02
C SER A 141 -15.06 21.03 0.95
N MET A 142 -13.88 21.54 1.35
CA MET A 142 -12.87 22.04 0.40
C MET A 142 -12.47 20.97 -0.63
N THR A 143 -12.33 19.70 -0.21
CA THR A 143 -11.97 18.61 -1.14
C THR A 143 -13.12 18.23 -2.08
N ILE A 144 -14.37 18.27 -1.60
CA ILE A 144 -15.55 18.04 -2.43
C ILE A 144 -15.67 19.14 -3.49
N PHE A 145 -15.49 20.42 -3.07
CA PHE A 145 -15.51 21.56 -3.99
C PHE A 145 -14.44 21.44 -5.08
N LYS A 146 -13.19 21.12 -4.69
CA LYS A 146 -12.09 20.92 -5.64
C LYS A 146 -12.39 19.78 -6.63
N SER A 147 -12.92 18.67 -6.15
CA SER A 147 -13.34 17.56 -7.00
C SER A 147 -14.48 17.96 -7.96
N GLY A 148 -15.45 18.72 -7.48
CA GLY A 148 -16.55 19.26 -8.30
C GLY A 148 -16.04 20.16 -9.43
N LYS A 149 -15.13 21.08 -9.10
CA LYS A 149 -14.45 21.94 -10.07
C LYS A 149 -13.73 21.11 -11.15
N LEU A 150 -12.96 20.09 -10.76
CA LEU A 150 -12.28 19.21 -11.71
C LEU A 150 -13.28 18.46 -12.61
N HIS A 151 -14.37 17.93 -12.05
CA HIS A 151 -15.42 17.30 -12.87
C HIS A 151 -16.01 18.24 -13.91
N HIS A 152 -16.32 19.47 -13.53
CA HIS A 152 -16.84 20.49 -14.45
C HIS A 152 -15.87 20.77 -15.60
N TYR A 153 -14.58 21.01 -15.31
CA TYR A 153 -13.57 21.29 -16.33
C TYR A 153 -13.28 20.11 -17.25
N HIS A 154 -13.56 18.88 -16.81
CA HIS A 154 -13.46 17.67 -17.63
C HIS A 154 -14.77 17.29 -18.36
N GLY A 155 -15.75 18.20 -18.44
CA GLY A 155 -16.99 18.02 -19.20
C GLY A 155 -18.10 17.29 -18.44
N HIS A 156 -17.91 16.95 -17.18
CA HIS A 156 -18.97 16.39 -16.31
C HIS A 156 -19.70 17.50 -15.56
N THR A 157 -20.31 18.42 -16.30
CA THR A 157 -20.85 19.70 -15.82
C THR A 157 -21.85 19.54 -14.67
N ASP A 158 -22.89 18.72 -14.84
CA ASP A 158 -23.94 18.54 -13.82
C ASP A 158 -23.38 17.96 -12.51
N ARG A 159 -22.51 16.95 -12.63
CA ARG A 159 -21.83 16.36 -11.48
C ARG A 159 -20.90 17.36 -10.80
N GLY A 160 -20.25 18.20 -11.60
CA GLY A 160 -19.39 19.27 -11.11
C GLY A 160 -20.17 20.27 -10.26
N TYR A 161 -21.29 20.79 -10.77
CA TYR A 161 -22.14 21.72 -10.03
C TYR A 161 -22.74 21.08 -8.78
N ALA A 162 -23.27 19.86 -8.87
CA ALA A 162 -23.84 19.16 -7.72
C ALA A 162 -22.83 19.05 -6.57
N ALA A 163 -21.59 18.65 -6.87
CA ALA A 163 -20.53 18.53 -5.86
C ALA A 163 -20.11 19.90 -5.30
N CYS A 164 -20.00 20.95 -6.12
CA CYS A 164 -19.67 22.29 -5.65
C CYS A 164 -20.76 22.87 -4.73
N LEU A 165 -22.04 22.66 -5.07
CA LEU A 165 -23.15 23.12 -4.23
C LEU A 165 -23.27 22.33 -2.93
N GLU A 166 -23.05 20.99 -2.96
CA GLU A 166 -22.95 20.17 -1.74
C GLU A 166 -21.85 20.68 -0.80
N ALA A 167 -20.66 20.94 -1.35
CA ALA A 167 -19.55 21.48 -0.60
C ALA A 167 -19.86 22.86 0.02
N LEU A 168 -20.54 23.71 -0.73
CA LEU A 168 -20.96 25.04 -0.27
C LEU A 168 -21.87 24.94 0.96
N GLU A 169 -22.91 24.10 0.88
CA GLU A 169 -23.82 23.89 2.02
C GLU A 169 -23.09 23.27 3.22
N MET A 170 -22.20 22.30 2.97
CA MET A 170 -21.40 21.71 4.05
C MET A 170 -20.52 22.76 4.74
N MET A 171 -19.87 23.68 4.00
CA MET A 171 -19.04 24.74 4.57
C MET A 171 -19.86 25.71 5.42
N LYS A 172 -21.07 26.07 5.00
CA LYS A 172 -21.98 26.95 5.76
C LYS A 172 -22.26 26.40 7.16
N ASP A 173 -22.40 25.09 7.29
CA ASP A 173 -22.70 24.38 8.55
C ASP A 173 -21.46 24.17 9.45
N THR A 174 -20.30 24.74 9.12
CA THR A 174 -19.10 24.59 9.94
C THR A 174 -18.85 25.80 10.86
N ASP A 175 -18.12 25.58 11.94
CA ASP A 175 -17.56 26.63 12.81
C ASP A 175 -16.12 27.00 12.43
N TYR A 176 -15.74 26.77 11.17
CA TYR A 176 -14.38 27.03 10.70
C TYR A 176 -14.07 28.54 10.79
N PRO A 177 -12.94 28.93 11.41
CA PRO A 177 -12.63 30.34 11.66
C PRO A 177 -12.56 31.20 10.38
N ASN A 178 -12.10 30.61 9.26
CA ASN A 178 -11.98 31.29 7.98
C ASN A 178 -13.15 30.97 7.02
N LYS A 179 -14.28 30.48 7.54
CA LYS A 179 -15.46 30.09 6.76
C LYS A 179 -15.88 31.12 5.72
N HIS A 180 -15.94 32.39 6.10
CA HIS A 180 -16.38 33.47 5.21
C HIS A 180 -15.39 33.71 4.04
N ILE A 181 -14.10 33.47 4.26
CA ILE A 181 -13.08 33.56 3.22
C ILE A 181 -13.27 32.40 2.23
N GLU A 182 -13.47 31.19 2.71
CA GLU A 182 -13.67 30.03 1.86
C GLU A 182 -14.99 30.08 1.09
N LEU A 183 -16.09 30.48 1.73
CA LEU A 183 -17.37 30.70 1.06
C LEU A 183 -17.26 31.73 -0.06
N ARG A 184 -16.56 32.85 0.19
CA ARG A 184 -16.29 33.87 -0.84
C ARG A 184 -15.53 33.27 -2.02
N ASN A 185 -14.52 32.43 -1.76
CA ASN A 185 -13.75 31.76 -2.80
C ASN A 185 -14.63 30.77 -3.59
N PHE A 186 -15.49 30.01 -2.92
CA PHE A 186 -16.42 29.09 -3.56
C PHE A 186 -17.41 29.82 -4.48
N TYR A 187 -17.98 30.93 -4.00
CA TYR A 187 -18.87 31.75 -4.82
C TYR A 187 -18.15 32.36 -6.03
N ALA A 188 -16.89 32.82 -5.85
CA ALA A 188 -16.09 33.33 -6.96
C ALA A 188 -15.85 32.29 -8.05
N GLU A 189 -15.52 31.06 -7.66
CA GLU A 189 -15.30 29.97 -8.61
C GLU A 189 -16.61 29.54 -9.30
N LEU A 190 -17.72 29.42 -8.57
CA LEU A 190 -19.04 29.15 -9.15
C LEU A 190 -19.46 30.24 -10.13
N LEU A 191 -19.21 31.51 -9.80
CA LEU A 191 -19.46 32.63 -10.72
C LEU A 191 -18.69 32.44 -12.03
N ARG A 192 -17.41 32.10 -11.96
CA ARG A 192 -16.58 31.85 -13.17
C ARG A 192 -17.09 30.65 -13.97
N MET A 193 -17.48 29.57 -13.28
CA MET A 193 -18.05 28.37 -13.92
C MET A 193 -19.37 28.72 -14.66
N TYR A 194 -20.29 29.39 -13.98
CA TYR A 194 -21.57 29.80 -14.57
C TYR A 194 -21.38 30.80 -15.71
N THR A 195 -20.46 31.77 -15.58
CA THR A 195 -20.13 32.73 -16.64
C THR A 195 -19.62 32.02 -17.89
N ARG A 196 -18.72 31.04 -17.71
CA ARG A 196 -18.16 30.22 -18.79
C ARG A 196 -19.25 29.43 -19.55
N ASP A 197 -20.25 28.92 -18.81
CA ASP A 197 -21.33 28.13 -19.38
C ASP A 197 -22.50 28.99 -19.88
N GLY A 198 -22.36 30.34 -19.87
CA GLY A 198 -23.39 31.28 -20.30
C GLY A 198 -24.61 31.40 -19.37
N ARG A 199 -24.48 30.90 -18.13
CA ARG A 199 -25.52 30.93 -17.11
C ARG A 199 -25.40 32.20 -16.26
N TYR A 200 -25.66 33.34 -16.89
CA TYR A 200 -25.36 34.67 -16.32
C TYR A 200 -26.23 35.04 -15.11
N ASP A 201 -27.49 34.60 -15.05
CA ASP A 201 -28.33 34.85 -13.89
C ASP A 201 -27.86 34.09 -12.65
N ASP A 202 -27.46 32.82 -12.83
CA ASP A 202 -26.84 32.03 -11.74
C ASP A 202 -25.51 32.67 -11.30
N ALA A 203 -24.70 33.13 -12.24
CA ALA A 203 -23.46 33.83 -11.95
C ALA A 203 -23.70 35.12 -11.16
N LEU A 204 -24.75 35.90 -11.48
CA LEU A 204 -25.13 37.10 -10.75
C LEU A 204 -25.52 36.78 -9.31
N HIS A 205 -26.31 35.74 -9.07
CA HIS A 205 -26.64 35.30 -7.73
C HIS A 205 -25.38 34.94 -6.93
N MET A 206 -24.43 34.20 -7.53
CA MET A 206 -23.15 33.90 -6.87
C MET A 206 -22.36 35.16 -6.50
N SER A 207 -22.38 36.17 -7.38
CA SER A 207 -21.75 37.45 -7.10
C SER A 207 -22.38 38.20 -5.90
N MET A 208 -23.71 38.12 -5.75
CA MET A 208 -24.40 38.73 -4.60
C MET A 208 -24.04 38.02 -3.28
N TYR A 209 -24.01 36.68 -3.28
CA TYR A 209 -23.56 35.92 -2.10
C TYR A 209 -22.10 36.16 -1.78
N GLN A 210 -21.22 36.26 -2.81
CA GLN A 210 -19.81 36.58 -2.63
C GLN A 210 -19.64 37.96 -1.96
N GLU A 211 -20.44 38.96 -2.35
CA GLU A 211 -20.44 40.29 -1.74
C GLU A 211 -20.87 40.25 -0.28
N ALA A 212 -21.92 39.49 0.04
CA ALA A 212 -22.38 39.32 1.41
C ALA A 212 -21.28 38.72 2.32
N GLU A 213 -20.54 37.71 1.84
CA GLU A 213 -19.41 37.13 2.57
C GLU A 213 -18.24 38.11 2.70
N ALA A 214 -17.99 38.94 1.68
CA ALA A 214 -16.96 39.96 1.72
C ALA A 214 -17.31 41.09 2.72
N LEU A 215 -18.59 41.36 2.95
CA LEU A 215 -19.08 42.37 3.88
C LEU A 215 -19.19 41.87 5.33
N TYR A 216 -19.01 40.57 5.57
CA TYR A 216 -19.12 40.01 6.93
C TYR A 216 -18.16 40.70 7.89
N PRO A 217 -18.64 41.06 9.13
CA PRO A 217 -17.85 41.83 10.07
C PRO A 217 -16.55 41.15 10.46
N SER A 218 -15.45 41.85 10.32
CA SER A 218 -14.13 41.37 10.66
C SER A 218 -13.36 42.38 11.50
N THR A 219 -12.33 41.89 12.20
CA THR A 219 -11.46 42.75 13.02
C THR A 219 -10.72 43.77 12.15
N ALA A 220 -10.21 44.85 12.74
CA ALA A 220 -9.51 45.93 12.04
C ALA A 220 -8.34 45.48 11.14
N ILE A 221 -7.71 44.36 11.46
CA ILE A 221 -6.65 43.74 10.65
C ILE A 221 -7.21 43.19 9.32
N MET A 222 -8.49 42.81 9.31
CA MET A 222 -9.15 42.27 8.12
C MET A 222 -9.83 43.32 7.23
N LEU A 223 -9.79 44.62 7.57
CA LEU A 223 -10.37 45.66 6.71
C LEU A 223 -9.76 45.68 5.32
N LYS A 224 -8.44 45.50 5.20
CA LYS A 224 -7.76 45.39 3.88
C LYS A 224 -8.18 44.12 3.13
N ALA A 225 -8.34 43.00 3.83
CA ALA A 225 -8.83 41.75 3.23
C ALA A 225 -10.30 41.88 2.76
N ARG A 226 -11.12 42.66 3.48
CA ARG A 226 -12.48 43.01 3.07
C ARG A 226 -12.49 43.86 1.83
N GLU A 227 -11.73 44.97 1.77
CA GLU A 227 -11.64 45.82 0.59
C GLU A 227 -11.15 45.07 -0.62
N ARG A 228 -10.13 44.24 -0.46
CA ARG A 228 -9.65 43.34 -1.51
C ARG A 228 -10.74 42.38 -1.98
N GLY A 229 -11.51 41.80 -1.04
CA GLY A 229 -12.64 40.93 -1.36
C GLY A 229 -13.69 41.65 -2.20
N LEU A 230 -14.11 42.85 -1.80
CA LEU A 230 -15.09 43.67 -2.53
C LEU A 230 -14.57 44.07 -3.92
N ARG A 231 -13.30 44.44 -4.03
CA ARG A 231 -12.66 44.76 -5.31
C ARG A 231 -12.79 43.57 -6.28
N GLN A 232 -12.48 42.36 -5.83
CA GLN A 232 -12.64 41.14 -6.63
C GLN A 232 -14.09 40.88 -7.03
N VAL A 233 -15.05 41.07 -6.11
CA VAL A 233 -16.48 40.90 -6.41
C VAL A 233 -16.92 41.82 -7.54
N TYR A 234 -16.55 43.10 -7.45
CA TYR A 234 -16.97 44.10 -8.45
C TYR A 234 -16.28 43.87 -9.80
N ALA A 235 -15.01 43.45 -9.81
CA ALA A 235 -14.29 43.09 -11.03
C ALA A 235 -14.94 41.90 -11.75
N LEU A 236 -15.20 40.80 -11.03
CA LEU A 236 -15.85 39.61 -11.57
C LEU A 236 -17.27 39.92 -12.06
N ARG A 237 -18.06 40.71 -11.30
CA ARG A 237 -19.41 41.13 -11.67
C ARG A 237 -19.42 41.97 -12.94
N ALA A 238 -18.52 42.96 -13.06
CA ALA A 238 -18.42 43.80 -14.23
C ALA A 238 -18.08 42.97 -15.48
N SER A 239 -17.08 42.11 -15.39
CA SER A 239 -16.67 41.22 -16.50
C SER A 239 -17.80 40.24 -16.89
N MET A 240 -18.47 39.61 -15.94
CA MET A 240 -19.59 38.71 -16.17
C MET A 240 -20.76 39.43 -16.86
N LEU A 241 -21.13 40.62 -16.37
CA LEU A 241 -22.21 41.42 -16.97
C LEU A 241 -21.84 41.90 -18.37
N ALA A 242 -20.59 42.21 -18.66
CA ALA A 242 -20.11 42.53 -20.00
C ALA A 242 -20.25 41.33 -20.93
N HIS A 243 -19.88 40.13 -20.53
CA HIS A 243 -20.13 38.90 -21.29
C HIS A 243 -21.62 38.66 -21.55
N ALA A 244 -22.48 39.02 -20.59
CA ALA A 244 -23.94 38.91 -20.76
C ALA A 244 -24.56 40.02 -21.67
N GLY A 245 -23.75 40.96 -22.17
CA GLY A 245 -24.23 42.11 -22.93
C GLY A 245 -24.95 43.19 -22.09
N ARG A 246 -24.92 43.08 -20.73
CA ARG A 246 -25.62 43.98 -19.78
C ARG A 246 -24.69 45.14 -19.40
N MET A 247 -24.22 45.92 -20.41
CA MET A 247 -23.16 46.95 -20.23
C MET A 247 -23.55 48.05 -19.25
N ALA A 248 -24.85 48.47 -19.16
CA ALA A 248 -25.28 49.48 -18.21
C ALA A 248 -25.00 49.04 -16.75
N GLU A 249 -25.29 47.79 -16.44
CA GLU A 249 -25.06 47.22 -15.10
C GLU A 249 -23.57 46.92 -14.86
N ALA A 250 -22.86 46.52 -15.91
CA ALA A 250 -21.40 46.33 -15.86
C ALA A 250 -20.66 47.63 -15.50
N ASN A 251 -21.13 48.78 -16.08
CA ASN A 251 -20.56 50.11 -15.77
C ASN A 251 -20.79 50.50 -14.31
N VAL A 252 -21.92 50.11 -13.69
CA VAL A 252 -22.15 50.35 -12.25
C VAL A 252 -21.17 49.53 -11.40
N ALA A 253 -20.98 48.25 -11.74
CA ALA A 253 -20.03 47.39 -11.05
C ALA A 253 -18.57 47.90 -11.21
N TYR A 254 -18.22 48.37 -12.40
CA TYR A 254 -16.91 48.97 -12.66
C TYR A 254 -16.70 50.24 -11.85
N ALA A 255 -17.69 51.15 -11.75
CA ALA A 255 -17.59 52.35 -10.91
C ALA A 255 -17.38 52.00 -9.42
N ALA A 256 -18.05 50.94 -8.94
CA ALA A 256 -17.82 50.43 -7.60
C ALA A 256 -16.40 49.87 -7.41
N TRP A 257 -15.87 49.15 -8.41
CA TRP A 257 -14.50 48.64 -8.43
C TRP A 257 -13.47 49.80 -8.33
N GLN A 258 -13.67 50.87 -9.09
CA GLN A 258 -12.79 52.06 -9.06
C GLN A 258 -12.76 52.77 -7.71
N GLN A 259 -13.84 52.67 -6.93
CA GLN A 259 -13.91 53.28 -5.59
C GLN A 259 -13.16 52.49 -4.53
N THR A 260 -12.72 51.25 -4.81
CA THR A 260 -11.93 50.45 -3.87
C THR A 260 -10.48 50.93 -3.83
N SER A 261 -9.92 51.07 -2.62
CA SER A 261 -8.55 51.64 -2.42
C SER A 261 -7.46 50.56 -2.50
N CYS A 262 -7.80 49.27 -2.47
CA CYS A 262 -6.85 48.19 -2.42
C CYS A 262 -6.60 47.62 -3.84
N SER A 263 -5.42 47.85 -4.39
CA SER A 263 -5.02 47.29 -5.69
C SER A 263 -4.13 46.07 -5.52
N ASN A 264 -4.45 45.02 -6.25
CA ASN A 264 -3.65 43.81 -6.37
C ASN A 264 -3.70 43.32 -7.81
N ILE A 265 -2.57 43.34 -8.50
CA ILE A 265 -2.49 43.03 -9.93
C ILE A 265 -3.14 41.69 -10.33
N ILE A 266 -3.16 40.69 -9.44
CA ILE A 266 -3.76 39.38 -9.70
C ILE A 266 -5.29 39.48 -9.70
N ASP A 267 -5.84 40.11 -8.64
CA ASP A 267 -7.29 40.27 -8.50
C ASP A 267 -7.82 41.31 -9.50
N ASP A 268 -6.99 42.27 -9.89
CA ASP A 268 -7.32 43.27 -10.91
C ASP A 268 -7.45 42.65 -12.31
N MET A 269 -6.83 41.47 -12.57
CA MET A 269 -7.05 40.75 -13.83
C MET A 269 -8.49 40.30 -14.03
N ASP A 270 -9.29 40.18 -12.98
CA ASP A 270 -10.71 39.82 -13.09
C ASP A 270 -11.55 40.91 -13.77
N ILE A 271 -11.05 42.19 -13.88
CA ILE A 271 -11.72 43.27 -14.61
C ILE A 271 -11.36 43.34 -16.12
N PHE A 272 -10.37 42.57 -16.57
CA PHE A 272 -9.82 42.65 -17.92
C PHE A 272 -10.89 42.51 -19.01
N ASP A 273 -11.76 41.53 -18.90
CA ASP A 273 -12.79 41.27 -19.93
C ASP A 273 -13.78 42.43 -20.02
N TYR A 274 -14.16 43.07 -18.90
CA TYR A 274 -14.96 44.30 -18.94
C TYR A 274 -14.23 45.43 -19.67
N LEU A 275 -12.96 45.66 -19.39
CA LEU A 275 -12.17 46.71 -20.06
C LEU A 275 -12.10 46.46 -21.57
N GLN A 276 -11.91 45.24 -22.00
CA GLN A 276 -11.93 44.85 -23.42
C GLN A 276 -13.30 45.11 -24.07
N PHE A 277 -14.39 44.60 -23.46
CA PHE A 277 -15.77 44.78 -24.01
C PHE A 277 -16.25 46.22 -23.99
N SER A 278 -15.80 47.02 -23.05
CA SER A 278 -16.11 48.46 -22.97
C SER A 278 -15.20 49.36 -23.82
N HIS A 279 -14.31 48.75 -24.61
CA HIS A 279 -13.32 49.42 -25.45
C HIS A 279 -12.31 50.32 -24.71
N HIS A 280 -12.06 50.04 -23.40
CA HIS A 280 -11.00 50.68 -22.65
C HIS A 280 -9.66 49.94 -22.90
N TYR A 281 -9.24 49.93 -24.17
CA TYR A 281 -8.11 49.08 -24.64
C TYR A 281 -6.78 49.46 -24.01
N ASP A 282 -6.48 50.77 -23.82
CA ASP A 282 -5.25 51.21 -23.20
C ASP A 282 -5.14 50.76 -21.73
N ASP A 283 -6.23 50.84 -20.98
CA ASP A 283 -6.29 50.36 -19.60
C ASP A 283 -6.10 48.84 -19.53
N ALA A 284 -6.78 48.10 -20.44
CA ALA A 284 -6.65 46.65 -20.55
C ALA A 284 -5.22 46.24 -20.92
N LEU A 285 -4.59 46.95 -21.88
CA LEU A 285 -3.21 46.70 -22.29
C LEU A 285 -2.23 47.00 -21.15
N GLY A 286 -2.41 48.13 -20.48
CA GLY A 286 -1.58 48.49 -19.33
C GLY A 286 -1.72 47.47 -18.19
N LEU A 287 -2.91 46.92 -17.97
CA LEU A 287 -3.15 45.89 -16.95
C LEU A 287 -2.45 44.55 -17.29
N ILE A 288 -2.62 44.06 -18.53
CA ILE A 288 -2.06 42.77 -18.95
C ILE A 288 -0.54 42.78 -19.01
N VAL A 289 0.06 43.91 -19.46
CA VAL A 289 1.52 44.08 -19.50
C VAL A 289 2.11 44.04 -18.08
N ARG A 290 1.55 44.83 -17.14
CA ARG A 290 1.97 44.77 -15.73
C ARG A 290 1.78 43.37 -15.10
N TYR A 291 0.73 42.67 -15.49
CA TYR A 291 0.51 41.30 -15.00
C TYR A 291 1.57 40.33 -15.52
N ARG A 292 1.96 40.44 -16.77
CA ARG A 292 3.06 39.65 -17.37
C ARG A 292 4.40 39.93 -16.71
N GLU A 293 4.71 41.20 -16.47
CA GLU A 293 5.91 41.62 -15.75
C GLU A 293 5.93 41.02 -14.34
N PHE A 294 4.81 41.11 -13.62
CA PHE A 294 4.64 40.53 -12.31
C PHE A 294 4.88 39.00 -12.31
N ILE A 295 4.40 38.28 -13.32
CA ILE A 295 4.63 36.82 -13.47
C ILE A 295 6.13 36.57 -13.77
N GLY A 296 6.72 37.35 -14.67
CA GLY A 296 8.12 37.19 -15.09
C GLY A 296 9.12 37.41 -13.95
N GLU A 297 8.93 38.48 -13.15
CA GLU A 297 9.77 38.78 -11.97
C GLU A 297 9.78 37.68 -10.92
N ARG A 298 8.74 36.85 -10.88
CA ARG A 298 8.59 35.72 -9.95
C ARG A 298 9.11 34.39 -10.49
N GLY A 299 9.72 34.39 -11.67
CA GLY A 299 10.30 33.23 -12.30
C GLY A 299 9.27 32.30 -12.95
N ASP A 300 8.01 32.75 -13.11
CA ASP A 300 6.90 31.97 -13.72
C ASP A 300 6.78 32.25 -15.23
N SER A 301 7.84 32.64 -15.90
CA SER A 301 7.84 32.99 -17.34
C SER A 301 7.39 31.83 -18.25
N ILE A 302 7.61 30.58 -17.82
CA ILE A 302 7.11 29.37 -18.48
C ILE A 302 5.99 28.79 -17.62
N SER A 303 4.78 29.35 -17.75
CA SER A 303 3.63 28.92 -16.95
C SER A 303 2.33 29.05 -17.74
N TYR A 304 1.30 28.31 -17.33
CA TYR A 304 -0.06 28.45 -17.87
C TYR A 304 -0.63 29.86 -17.65
N ARG A 305 -0.19 30.57 -16.62
CA ARG A 305 -0.59 31.97 -16.37
C ARG A 305 0.01 32.91 -17.40
N MET A 306 1.29 32.78 -17.70
CA MET A 306 1.94 33.56 -18.75
C MET A 306 1.30 33.25 -20.10
N LEU A 307 1.03 31.99 -20.39
CA LEU A 307 0.34 31.58 -21.62
C LEU A 307 -1.05 32.20 -21.74
N ALA A 308 -1.85 32.16 -20.65
CA ALA A 308 -3.18 32.78 -20.64
C ALA A 308 -3.11 34.31 -20.78
N ALA A 309 -2.13 34.96 -20.13
CA ALA A 309 -1.92 36.39 -20.25
C ALA A 309 -1.55 36.81 -21.68
N LEU A 310 -0.62 36.11 -22.31
CA LEU A 310 -0.23 36.37 -23.70
C LEU A 310 -1.37 36.12 -24.68
N ASN A 311 -2.21 35.10 -24.48
CA ASN A 311 -3.40 34.88 -25.29
C ASN A 311 -4.40 36.04 -25.16
N LYS A 312 -4.66 36.51 -23.92
CA LYS A 312 -5.54 37.67 -23.70
C LYS A 312 -4.97 38.94 -24.36
N GLU A 313 -3.67 39.16 -24.24
CA GLU A 313 -2.98 40.30 -24.91
C GLU A 313 -3.08 40.18 -26.43
N ALA A 314 -2.83 39.00 -27.00
CA ALA A 314 -2.92 38.78 -28.43
C ALA A 314 -4.33 39.12 -28.97
N LEU A 315 -5.39 38.66 -28.29
CA LEU A 315 -6.76 38.98 -28.67
C LEU A 315 -7.07 40.46 -28.55
N LEU A 316 -6.65 41.10 -27.45
CA LEU A 316 -6.83 42.56 -27.28
C LEU A 316 -6.14 43.35 -28.38
N ARG A 317 -4.92 42.97 -28.76
CA ARG A 317 -4.16 43.65 -29.84
C ARG A 317 -4.83 43.45 -31.19
N VAL A 318 -5.46 42.32 -31.44
CA VAL A 318 -6.31 42.12 -32.64
C VAL A 318 -7.48 43.11 -32.65
N ASP A 319 -8.18 43.28 -31.50
CA ASP A 319 -9.29 44.25 -31.40
C ASP A 319 -8.81 45.70 -31.58
N MET A 320 -7.58 46.01 -31.22
CA MET A 320 -6.92 47.31 -31.42
C MET A 320 -6.40 47.52 -32.86
N GLY A 321 -6.37 46.47 -33.70
CA GLY A 321 -5.78 46.49 -35.03
C GLY A 321 -4.24 46.39 -35.07
N ASP A 322 -3.60 46.07 -33.94
CA ASP A 322 -2.16 45.88 -33.81
C ASP A 322 -1.78 44.42 -34.12
N TYR A 323 -1.89 44.02 -35.36
CA TYR A 323 -1.69 42.63 -35.80
C TYR A 323 -0.24 42.17 -35.70
N GLU A 324 0.76 43.10 -35.77
CA GLU A 324 2.15 42.74 -35.67
C GLU A 324 2.49 42.26 -34.25
N GLN A 325 2.08 43.01 -33.24
CA GLN A 325 2.29 42.63 -31.84
C GLN A 325 1.41 41.44 -31.42
N ALA A 326 0.20 41.33 -31.99
CA ALA A 326 -0.65 40.17 -31.78
C ALA A 326 0.04 38.86 -32.27
N ALA A 327 0.68 38.93 -33.46
CA ALA A 327 1.45 37.82 -34.01
C ALA A 327 2.68 37.47 -33.15
N GLU A 328 3.36 38.48 -32.58
CA GLU A 328 4.49 38.27 -31.67
C GLU A 328 4.02 37.56 -30.37
N CYS A 329 2.91 38.02 -29.77
CA CYS A 329 2.30 37.31 -28.62
C CYS A 329 1.97 35.88 -28.99
N GLY A 330 1.41 35.62 -30.18
CA GLY A 330 1.10 34.25 -30.68
C GLY A 330 2.35 33.38 -30.79
N ARG A 331 3.48 33.92 -31.27
CA ARG A 331 4.77 33.19 -31.30
C ARG A 331 5.24 32.82 -29.90
N GLN A 332 5.14 33.75 -28.95
CA GLN A 332 5.51 33.50 -27.55
C GLN A 332 4.58 32.45 -26.90
N VAL A 333 3.28 32.50 -27.18
CA VAL A 333 2.31 31.47 -26.75
C VAL A 333 2.73 30.10 -27.26
N ALA A 334 3.03 29.98 -28.57
CA ALA A 334 3.43 28.71 -29.15
C ALA A 334 4.72 28.14 -28.51
N LYS A 335 5.70 29.03 -28.25
CA LYS A 335 6.94 28.65 -27.58
C LYS A 335 6.70 28.17 -26.16
N ILE A 336 5.97 28.95 -25.34
CA ILE A 336 5.68 28.58 -23.95
C ILE A 336 4.83 27.31 -23.88
N ALA A 337 3.85 27.15 -24.79
CA ALA A 337 3.05 25.93 -24.86
C ALA A 337 3.91 24.69 -25.15
N HIS A 338 4.88 24.82 -26.06
CA HIS A 338 5.85 23.74 -26.34
C HIS A 338 6.69 23.42 -25.09
N ASP A 339 7.27 24.44 -24.45
CA ASP A 339 8.11 24.27 -23.27
C ASP A 339 7.33 23.65 -22.10
N LEU A 340 6.09 24.08 -21.88
CA LEU A 340 5.19 23.48 -20.87
C LEU A 340 4.85 22.04 -21.18
N HIS A 341 4.63 21.68 -22.47
CA HIS A 341 4.38 20.31 -22.88
C HIS A 341 5.57 19.40 -22.57
N VAL A 342 6.78 19.87 -22.84
CA VAL A 342 8.03 19.13 -22.54
C VAL A 342 8.17 18.91 -21.03
N VAL A 343 8.00 19.96 -20.22
CA VAL A 343 8.06 19.87 -18.75
C VAL A 343 6.98 18.93 -18.22
N LYS A 344 5.74 19.08 -18.66
CA LYS A 344 4.62 18.22 -18.24
C LYS A 344 4.83 16.75 -18.60
N SER A 345 5.38 16.48 -19.80
CA SER A 345 5.68 15.12 -20.22
C SER A 345 6.75 14.49 -19.34
N ALA A 346 7.79 15.23 -18.97
CA ALA A 346 8.82 14.76 -18.06
C ALA A 346 8.27 14.50 -16.65
N GLU A 347 7.44 15.41 -16.11
CA GLU A 347 6.79 15.24 -14.81
C GLU A 347 5.81 14.07 -14.80
N GLN A 348 5.00 13.91 -15.87
CA GLN A 348 4.10 12.76 -16.00
C GLN A 348 4.87 11.45 -16.06
N MET A 349 6.00 11.42 -16.78
CA MET A 349 6.87 10.25 -16.83
C MET A 349 7.45 9.93 -15.44
N GLN A 350 7.92 10.95 -14.70
CA GLN A 350 8.42 10.79 -13.33
C GLN A 350 7.31 10.33 -12.37
N THR A 351 6.11 10.91 -12.49
CA THR A 351 4.94 10.55 -11.67
C THR A 351 4.49 9.12 -11.97
N THR A 352 4.44 8.73 -13.25
CA THR A 352 4.11 7.37 -13.66
C THR A 352 5.15 6.38 -13.15
N TYR A 353 6.44 6.71 -13.24
CA TYR A 353 7.52 5.91 -12.70
C TYR A 353 7.40 5.71 -11.18
N ASN A 354 7.14 6.78 -10.44
CA ASN A 354 6.93 6.73 -8.99
C ASN A 354 5.69 5.91 -8.61
N LEU A 355 4.59 6.03 -9.37
CA LEU A 355 3.38 5.22 -9.18
C LEU A 355 3.65 3.72 -9.43
N LEU A 356 4.43 3.39 -10.46
CA LEU A 356 4.82 2.01 -10.75
C LEU A 356 5.68 1.42 -9.62
N ILE A 357 6.61 2.20 -9.08
CA ILE A 357 7.41 1.79 -7.90
C ILE A 357 6.49 1.55 -6.70
N GLU A 358 5.62 2.50 -6.37
CA GLU A 358 4.69 2.40 -5.25
C GLU A 358 3.73 1.21 -5.39
N GLN A 359 3.20 0.98 -6.61
CA GLN A 359 2.40 -0.20 -6.93
C GLN A 359 3.19 -1.49 -6.76
N SER A 360 4.45 -1.53 -7.23
CA SER A 360 5.32 -2.71 -7.09
C SER A 360 5.64 -3.01 -5.63
N GLU A 361 5.91 -1.99 -4.81
CA GLU A 361 6.13 -2.14 -3.37
C GLU A 361 4.87 -2.57 -2.62
N SER A 362 3.71 -2.00 -2.97
CA SER A 362 2.42 -2.39 -2.41
C SER A 362 2.09 -3.84 -2.76
N HIS A 363 2.32 -4.24 -4.02
CA HIS A 363 2.12 -5.62 -4.46
C HIS A 363 3.06 -6.59 -3.72
N ARG A 364 4.35 -6.22 -3.58
CA ARG A 364 5.33 -7.00 -2.82
C ARG A 364 4.94 -7.15 -1.34
N LYS A 365 4.44 -6.10 -0.70
CA LYS A 365 3.93 -6.15 0.68
C LYS A 365 2.71 -7.07 0.78
N SER A 366 1.77 -6.99 -0.16
CA SER A 366 0.58 -7.83 -0.21
C SER A 366 0.92 -9.31 -0.41
N VAL A 367 1.86 -9.62 -1.30
CA VAL A 367 2.37 -10.99 -1.51
C VAL A 367 3.06 -11.51 -0.25
N MET A 368 3.86 -10.68 0.42
CA MET A 368 4.53 -11.07 1.67
C MET A 368 3.52 -11.38 2.78
N VAL A 369 2.48 -10.55 2.94
CA VAL A 369 1.39 -10.80 3.90
C VAL A 369 0.66 -12.10 3.54
N LEU A 370 0.37 -12.35 2.26
CA LEU A 370 -0.26 -13.61 1.81
C LEU A 370 0.61 -14.82 2.13
N LEU A 371 1.91 -14.77 1.88
CA LEU A 371 2.84 -15.86 2.18
C LEU A 371 2.94 -16.12 3.69
N LEU A 372 2.96 -15.06 4.51
CA LEU A 372 2.94 -15.19 5.98
C LEU A 372 1.64 -15.83 6.48
N THR A 373 0.49 -15.42 5.94
CA THR A 373 -0.80 -16.03 6.34
C THR A 373 -0.89 -17.50 5.93
N LEU A 374 -0.43 -17.86 4.73
CA LEU A 374 -0.34 -19.26 4.29
C LEU A 374 0.62 -20.07 5.17
N GLY A 375 1.76 -19.49 5.55
CA GLY A 375 2.71 -20.13 6.47
C GLY A 375 2.10 -20.41 7.85
N ILE A 376 1.36 -19.45 8.39
CA ILE A 376 0.65 -19.61 9.68
C ILE A 376 -0.42 -20.70 9.58
N LEU A 377 -1.20 -20.73 8.50
CA LEU A 377 -2.22 -21.76 8.27
C LEU A 377 -1.61 -23.16 8.15
N ALA A 378 -0.49 -23.28 7.40
CA ALA A 378 0.24 -24.54 7.29
C ALA A 378 0.79 -25.01 8.66
N PHE A 379 1.31 -24.07 9.46
CA PHE A 379 1.81 -24.37 10.82
C PHE A 379 0.67 -24.84 11.75
N ILE A 380 -0.48 -24.18 11.70
CA ILE A 380 -1.67 -24.61 12.44
C ILE A 380 -2.12 -26.00 11.99
N GLY A 381 -2.14 -26.26 10.66
CA GLY A 381 -2.44 -27.58 10.11
C GLY A 381 -1.49 -28.66 10.62
N LEU A 382 -0.20 -28.37 10.69
CA LEU A 382 0.82 -29.28 11.23
C LEU A 382 0.58 -29.57 12.72
N ILE A 383 0.27 -28.55 13.53
CA ILE A 383 -0.07 -28.73 14.95
C ILE A 383 -1.30 -29.62 15.11
N LEU A 384 -2.35 -29.38 14.33
CA LEU A 384 -3.58 -30.20 14.37
C LEU A 384 -3.29 -31.66 13.99
N LEU A 385 -2.42 -31.86 12.99
CA LEU A 385 -2.00 -33.19 12.56
C LEU A 385 -1.22 -33.92 13.67
N ILE A 386 -0.28 -33.23 14.31
CA ILE A 386 0.48 -33.76 15.46
C ILE A 386 -0.49 -34.12 16.61
N LEU A 387 -1.42 -33.22 16.94
CA LEU A 387 -2.43 -33.48 17.98
C LEU A 387 -3.32 -34.67 17.63
N TYR A 388 -3.69 -34.84 16.35
CA TYR A 388 -4.43 -36.00 15.87
C TYR A 388 -3.63 -37.31 16.09
N PHE A 389 -2.35 -37.35 15.67
CA PHE A 389 -1.50 -38.52 15.87
C PHE A 389 -1.28 -38.84 17.36
N VAL A 390 -1.03 -37.83 18.19
CA VAL A 390 -0.88 -38.02 19.64
C VAL A 390 -2.16 -38.59 20.26
N ARG A 391 -3.33 -38.10 19.85
CA ARG A 391 -4.61 -38.63 20.30
C ARG A 391 -4.85 -40.06 19.82
N LYS A 392 -4.52 -40.36 18.56
CA LYS A 392 -4.60 -41.72 17.99
C LYS A 392 -3.70 -42.68 18.75
N GLN A 393 -2.44 -42.26 19.02
CA GLN A 393 -1.49 -43.09 19.75
C GLN A 393 -1.91 -43.32 21.22
N ARG A 394 -2.48 -42.30 21.89
CA ARG A 394 -3.02 -42.49 23.25
C ARG A 394 -4.17 -43.51 23.31
N ARG A 395 -5.07 -43.54 22.31
CA ARG A 395 -6.11 -44.54 22.21
C ARG A 395 -5.51 -45.94 22.05
N HIS A 396 -4.55 -46.11 21.12
CA HIS A 396 -3.86 -47.41 20.99
C HIS A 396 -3.18 -47.88 22.29
N TYR A 397 -2.57 -46.95 23.04
CA TYR A 397 -1.98 -47.31 24.34
C TYR A 397 -3.04 -47.72 25.38
N GLN A 398 -4.21 -47.14 25.37
CA GLN A 398 -5.31 -47.52 26.26
C GLN A 398 -5.87 -48.90 25.91
N ASP A 399 -6.05 -49.17 24.61
CA ASP A 399 -6.55 -50.47 24.13
C ASP A 399 -5.54 -51.59 24.43
N MET A 400 -4.25 -51.37 24.24
CA MET A 400 -3.18 -52.32 24.57
C MET A 400 -3.09 -52.57 26.07
N ARG A 401 -3.26 -51.55 26.90
CA ARG A 401 -3.29 -51.71 28.37
C ARG A 401 -4.47 -52.55 28.83
N HIS A 402 -5.63 -52.34 28.21
CA HIS A 402 -6.83 -53.10 28.48
C HIS A 402 -6.61 -54.59 28.11
N LEU A 403 -6.06 -54.85 26.91
CA LEU A 403 -5.72 -56.21 26.46
C LEU A 403 -4.74 -56.93 27.41
N VAL A 404 -3.68 -56.25 27.86
CA VAL A 404 -2.72 -56.82 28.83
C VAL A 404 -3.40 -57.15 30.16
N ASN A 405 -4.28 -56.29 30.67
CA ASN A 405 -4.99 -56.51 31.91
C ASN A 405 -5.94 -57.71 31.82
N VAL A 406 -6.63 -57.89 30.70
CA VAL A 406 -7.54 -59.04 30.45
C VAL A 406 -6.72 -60.33 30.33
N LEU A 407 -5.59 -60.32 29.62
CA LEU A 407 -4.66 -61.45 29.53
C LEU A 407 -4.08 -61.86 30.88
N ASP A 408 -3.71 -60.89 31.72
CA ASP A 408 -3.19 -61.16 33.05
C ASP A 408 -4.27 -61.69 34.02
N ALA A 409 -5.52 -61.24 33.86
CA ALA A 409 -6.67 -61.78 34.58
C ALA A 409 -6.93 -63.26 34.19
N TYR A 410 -6.90 -63.51 32.86
CA TYR A 410 -7.02 -64.90 32.32
C TYR A 410 -5.91 -65.83 32.84
N ARG A 411 -4.63 -65.39 32.78
CA ARG A 411 -3.47 -66.14 33.28
C ARG A 411 -3.60 -66.45 34.77
N ARG A 412 -4.03 -65.51 35.59
CA ARG A 412 -4.22 -65.65 37.01
C ARG A 412 -5.37 -66.70 37.31
N ALA A 413 -6.49 -66.61 36.57
CA ALA A 413 -7.58 -67.57 36.74
C ALA A 413 -7.13 -68.99 36.42
N VAL A 414 -6.41 -69.22 35.33
CA VAL A 414 -5.85 -70.49 34.91
C VAL A 414 -4.80 -71.00 35.89
N ALA A 415 -3.91 -70.15 36.39
CA ALA A 415 -2.88 -70.50 37.38
C ALA A 415 -3.47 -70.93 38.75
N ASN A 416 -4.66 -70.41 39.09
CA ASN A 416 -5.39 -70.75 40.31
C ASN A 416 -6.27 -72.04 40.16
N GLY A 417 -6.12 -72.75 39.02
CA GLY A 417 -6.82 -74.03 38.80
C GLY A 417 -8.29 -73.89 38.37
N ALA A 418 -8.68 -72.69 37.87
CA ALA A 418 -10.02 -72.49 37.36
C ALA A 418 -10.25 -73.32 36.08
N SER A 419 -11.38 -74.08 36.04
CA SER A 419 -11.78 -74.79 34.82
C SER A 419 -12.11 -73.86 33.68
N PHE A 420 -11.89 -74.27 32.42
CA PHE A 420 -12.27 -73.53 31.21
C PHE A 420 -13.78 -73.22 31.14
N THR A 421 -14.61 -73.86 32.01
CA THR A 421 -16.02 -73.56 32.14
C THR A 421 -16.38 -72.66 33.30
N SER A 422 -15.39 -72.16 34.03
CA SER A 422 -15.61 -71.20 35.13
C SER A 422 -16.07 -69.82 34.61
N PRO A 423 -17.03 -69.19 35.32
CA PRO A 423 -17.57 -67.89 34.87
C PRO A 423 -16.50 -66.80 34.62
N GLU A 424 -15.42 -66.86 35.40
CA GLU A 424 -14.31 -65.88 35.31
C GLU A 424 -13.46 -66.07 34.04
N VAL A 425 -13.22 -67.33 33.64
CA VAL A 425 -12.48 -67.66 32.41
C VAL A 425 -13.33 -67.39 31.18
N VAL A 426 -14.63 -67.75 31.24
CA VAL A 426 -15.58 -67.47 30.15
C VAL A 426 -15.75 -65.97 29.93
N ALA A 427 -15.90 -65.19 30.99
CA ALA A 427 -15.98 -63.72 30.90
C ALA A 427 -14.71 -63.10 30.27
N ALA A 428 -13.49 -63.55 30.67
CA ALA A 428 -12.24 -63.07 30.09
C ALA A 428 -12.08 -63.43 28.60
N ILE A 429 -12.58 -64.64 28.20
CA ILE A 429 -12.58 -65.04 26.77
C ILE A 429 -13.58 -64.23 25.95
N GLU A 430 -14.79 -63.94 26.49
CA GLU A 430 -15.74 -63.06 25.81
C GLU A 430 -15.23 -61.62 25.67
N GLU A 431 -14.57 -61.08 26.70
CA GLU A 431 -13.97 -59.75 26.66
C GLU A 431 -12.82 -59.69 25.66
N LEU A 432 -11.99 -60.76 25.58
CA LEU A 432 -10.94 -60.85 24.53
C LEU A 432 -11.56 -60.99 23.11
N ARG A 433 -12.69 -61.63 22.94
CA ARG A 433 -13.39 -61.68 21.64
C ARG A 433 -14.07 -60.38 21.24
N ALA A 434 -14.45 -59.57 22.24
CA ALA A 434 -15.06 -58.26 22.00
C ALA A 434 -14.04 -57.16 21.64
N ILE A 435 -12.75 -57.37 21.92
CA ILE A 435 -11.69 -56.44 21.57
C ILE A 435 -11.47 -56.52 20.04
N LYS A 436 -11.90 -55.45 19.32
CA LYS A 436 -11.57 -55.28 17.90
C LYS A 436 -10.05 -55.17 17.75
N LEU A 437 -9.44 -56.17 17.13
CA LEU A 437 -8.04 -56.04 16.70
C LEU A 437 -7.89 -54.84 15.78
N PRO A 438 -6.78 -54.08 15.87
CA PRO A 438 -6.50 -52.99 14.94
C PRO A 438 -6.60 -53.46 13.49
N ASP A 439 -7.16 -52.62 12.60
CA ASP A 439 -7.38 -52.93 11.18
C ASP A 439 -6.10 -53.39 10.42
N ASP A 440 -4.91 -53.03 10.94
CA ASP A 440 -3.62 -53.44 10.35
C ASP A 440 -3.31 -54.95 10.57
N LEU A 441 -3.80 -55.56 11.66
CA LEU A 441 -3.61 -57.00 11.93
C LEU A 441 -4.72 -57.86 11.31
N SER A 442 -5.87 -57.28 11.03
CA SER A 442 -6.96 -57.97 10.33
C SER A 442 -6.66 -58.12 8.83
N LYS A 443 -5.87 -57.20 8.25
CA LYS A 443 -5.47 -57.28 6.84
C LYS A 443 -4.41 -58.38 6.56
N GLU A 444 -3.50 -58.64 7.50
CA GLU A 444 -2.52 -59.73 7.32
C GLU A 444 -3.14 -61.13 7.35
N VAL A 445 -4.36 -61.29 7.86
CA VAL A 445 -5.09 -62.54 7.91
C VAL A 445 -5.99 -62.76 6.69
N GLU A 446 -6.32 -61.68 5.95
CA GLU A 446 -7.16 -61.75 4.73
C GLU A 446 -6.38 -61.98 3.42
N ASP A 447 -5.05 -61.81 3.43
CA ASP A 447 -4.21 -61.94 2.24
C ASP A 447 -3.61 -63.36 2.02
N ILE A 448 -4.26 -64.41 2.50
CA ILE A 448 -3.92 -65.76 2.02
C ILE A 448 -4.55 -65.92 0.64
N PRO A 449 -3.74 -66.01 -0.45
CA PRO A 449 -4.26 -66.10 -1.79
C PRO A 449 -5.12 -67.37 -1.94
N ASP A 450 -6.34 -67.19 -2.38
CA ASP A 450 -7.33 -68.29 -2.44
C ASP A 450 -7.14 -69.20 -3.64
N ASP A 451 -6.19 -68.84 -4.54
CA ASP A 451 -5.85 -69.66 -5.70
C ASP A 451 -4.67 -70.63 -5.42
N GLU A 452 -4.59 -71.70 -6.19
CA GLU A 452 -3.56 -72.74 -6.05
C GLU A 452 -2.12 -72.19 -6.19
N ASP A 453 -1.91 -71.25 -7.11
CA ASP A 453 -0.59 -70.61 -7.34
C ASP A 453 -0.16 -69.74 -6.16
N GLY A 454 -1.09 -69.03 -5.52
CA GLY A 454 -0.82 -68.25 -4.32
C GLY A 454 -0.50 -69.13 -3.10
N ARG A 455 -1.20 -70.24 -2.93
CA ARG A 455 -0.88 -71.23 -1.87
C ARG A 455 0.51 -71.84 -2.05
N LEU A 456 0.88 -72.15 -3.29
CA LEU A 456 2.25 -72.62 -3.61
C LEU A 456 3.33 -71.58 -3.33
N PHE A 457 3.04 -70.27 -3.56
CA PHE A 457 3.95 -69.20 -3.21
C PHE A 457 4.15 -69.07 -1.71
N VAL A 458 3.05 -69.08 -0.92
CA VAL A 458 3.09 -69.01 0.55
C VAL A 458 3.84 -70.21 1.13
N GLU A 459 3.62 -71.42 0.58
CA GLU A 459 4.32 -72.63 0.99
C GLU A 459 5.82 -72.51 0.73
N MET A 460 6.19 -72.05 -0.44
CA MET A 460 7.60 -71.79 -0.84
C MET A 460 8.23 -70.76 0.10
N ASP A 461 7.59 -69.59 0.28
CA ASP A 461 8.10 -68.51 1.12
C ASP A 461 8.27 -68.92 2.58
N SER A 462 7.28 -69.67 3.10
CA SER A 462 7.33 -70.27 4.44
C SER A 462 8.51 -71.26 4.59
N LYS A 463 8.70 -72.18 3.65
CA LYS A 463 9.84 -73.13 3.68
C LYS A 463 11.17 -72.41 3.55
N VAL A 464 11.30 -71.45 2.61
CA VAL A 464 12.53 -70.65 2.42
C VAL A 464 12.86 -69.89 3.69
N THR A 465 11.89 -69.29 4.37
CA THR A 465 12.06 -68.45 5.56
C THR A 465 12.33 -69.30 6.81
N ASN A 466 11.48 -70.33 7.09
CA ASN A 466 11.56 -71.12 8.30
C ASN A 466 12.76 -72.07 8.33
N GLU A 467 13.08 -72.70 7.20
CA GLU A 467 14.22 -73.58 7.09
C GLU A 467 15.52 -72.82 6.75
N ARG A 468 15.46 -71.45 6.65
CA ARG A 468 16.57 -70.59 6.29
C ARG A 468 17.30 -71.00 5.04
N LEU A 469 16.56 -71.51 4.02
CA LEU A 469 17.13 -72.01 2.79
C LEU A 469 17.92 -70.94 2.03
N PHE A 470 17.56 -69.68 2.21
CA PHE A 470 18.25 -68.52 1.63
C PHE A 470 19.72 -68.40 2.05
N LEU A 471 20.15 -69.04 3.14
CA LEU A 471 21.54 -69.07 3.59
C LEU A 471 22.42 -70.04 2.75
N LYS A 472 21.78 -71.01 2.06
CA LYS A 472 22.55 -71.96 1.24
C LYS A 472 23.28 -71.29 0.11
N PRO A 473 24.62 -71.49 -0.05
CA PRO A 473 25.37 -71.01 -1.19
C PRO A 473 24.80 -71.57 -2.48
N GLY A 474 24.54 -70.70 -3.48
CA GLY A 474 24.09 -71.16 -4.80
C GLY A 474 22.59 -71.48 -4.89
N LEU A 475 21.78 -71.19 -3.86
CA LEU A 475 20.32 -71.31 -3.98
C LEU A 475 19.83 -70.52 -5.18
N GLY A 476 19.11 -71.15 -6.07
CA GLY A 476 18.70 -70.55 -7.32
C GLY A 476 17.25 -70.89 -7.69
N ARG A 477 16.88 -70.46 -8.90
CA ARG A 477 15.54 -70.64 -9.45
C ARG A 477 15.12 -72.13 -9.50
N ASP A 478 16.04 -73.01 -9.93
CA ASP A 478 15.74 -74.42 -10.11
C ASP A 478 15.50 -75.14 -8.77
N ASP A 479 16.12 -74.65 -7.70
CA ASP A 479 15.90 -75.16 -6.36
C ASP A 479 14.52 -74.78 -5.83
N LEU A 480 14.11 -73.54 -6.03
CA LEU A 480 12.80 -73.04 -5.64
C LEU A 480 11.68 -73.70 -6.45
N MET A 481 11.91 -73.94 -7.76
CA MET A 481 10.98 -74.68 -8.61
C MET A 481 10.77 -76.13 -8.11
N ARG A 482 11.85 -76.80 -7.75
CA ARG A 482 11.78 -78.17 -7.18
C ARG A 482 11.07 -78.18 -5.81
N LEU A 483 11.21 -77.16 -5.03
CA LEU A 483 10.59 -77.05 -3.69
C LEU A 483 9.07 -77.06 -3.74
N ILE A 484 8.48 -76.53 -4.80
CA ILE A 484 7.01 -76.44 -4.99
C ILE A 484 6.52 -77.28 -6.19
N GLY A 485 7.41 -78.02 -6.84
CA GLY A 485 7.01 -79.01 -7.85
C GLY A 485 6.43 -78.40 -9.15
N VAL A 486 6.87 -77.22 -9.58
CA VAL A 486 6.33 -76.53 -10.77
C VAL A 486 7.35 -76.37 -11.89
N ASP A 487 6.85 -76.28 -13.12
CA ASP A 487 7.69 -75.99 -14.29
C ASP A 487 8.14 -74.50 -14.35
N LYS A 488 9.09 -74.22 -15.24
CA LYS A 488 9.70 -72.88 -15.39
C LYS A 488 8.69 -71.77 -15.71
N ASN A 489 7.69 -72.08 -16.53
CA ASN A 489 6.69 -71.07 -16.95
C ASN A 489 5.69 -70.74 -15.84
N ARG A 490 5.21 -71.81 -15.14
CA ARG A 490 4.33 -71.63 -13.99
C ARG A 490 5.04 -70.91 -12.84
N PHE A 491 6.31 -71.27 -12.55
CA PHE A 491 7.13 -70.58 -11.56
C PHE A 491 7.28 -69.09 -11.86
N GLY A 492 7.52 -68.72 -13.14
CA GLY A 492 7.62 -67.34 -13.57
C GLY A 492 6.34 -66.53 -13.33
N LYS A 493 5.17 -67.14 -13.56
CA LYS A 493 3.88 -66.53 -13.30
C LYS A 493 3.64 -66.34 -11.80
N ILE A 494 3.94 -67.34 -10.99
CA ILE A 494 3.81 -67.30 -9.52
C ILE A 494 4.66 -66.18 -8.94
N MET A 495 5.96 -66.15 -9.30
CA MET A 495 6.88 -65.10 -8.84
C MET A 495 6.47 -63.69 -9.32
N GLY A 496 5.97 -63.56 -10.53
CA GLY A 496 5.52 -62.26 -11.06
C GLY A 496 4.22 -61.75 -10.46
N LYS A 497 3.35 -62.64 -9.92
CA LYS A 497 2.06 -62.27 -9.36
C LYS A 497 2.12 -62.05 -7.84
N TYR A 498 2.92 -62.84 -7.12
CA TYR A 498 2.91 -62.91 -5.66
C TYR A 498 4.20 -62.44 -4.99
N SER A 499 5.26 -62.12 -5.76
CA SER A 499 6.51 -61.59 -5.23
C SER A 499 6.72 -60.18 -5.66
N ASP A 500 7.07 -59.28 -4.72
CA ASP A 500 7.49 -57.89 -4.99
C ASP A 500 8.88 -57.84 -5.64
N ALA A 501 9.58 -58.98 -5.73
CA ALA A 501 10.92 -59.02 -6.30
C ALA A 501 10.89 -59.14 -7.81
N SER A 502 11.70 -58.37 -8.52
CA SER A 502 11.79 -58.36 -9.96
C SER A 502 12.30 -59.70 -10.59
N ASN A 503 12.98 -60.52 -9.81
CA ASN A 503 13.43 -61.84 -10.19
C ASN A 503 13.82 -62.69 -8.97
N THR A 504 14.05 -64.00 -9.18
CA THR A 504 14.39 -64.98 -8.12
C THR A 504 15.64 -64.57 -7.30
N SER A 505 16.68 -64.02 -7.96
CA SER A 505 17.89 -63.62 -7.26
C SER A 505 17.64 -62.43 -6.34
N VAL A 506 16.79 -61.46 -6.75
CA VAL A 506 16.36 -60.34 -5.95
C VAL A 506 15.53 -60.81 -4.75
N TYR A 507 14.60 -61.76 -4.96
CA TYR A 507 13.82 -62.39 -3.90
C TYR A 507 14.71 -63.01 -2.81
N ILE A 508 15.68 -63.82 -3.21
CA ILE A 508 16.61 -64.45 -2.28
C ILE A 508 17.44 -63.43 -1.53
N ASN A 509 17.90 -62.39 -2.23
CA ASN A 509 18.70 -61.30 -1.62
C ASN A 509 17.88 -60.46 -0.62
N ILE A 510 16.59 -60.25 -0.87
CA ILE A 510 15.69 -59.59 0.09
C ILE A 510 15.67 -60.41 1.37
N LYS A 511 15.39 -61.73 1.32
CA LYS A 511 15.39 -62.62 2.49
C LYS A 511 16.72 -62.61 3.25
N ARG A 512 17.85 -62.57 2.53
CA ARG A 512 19.16 -62.47 3.14
C ARG A 512 19.37 -61.17 3.88
N VAL A 513 18.95 -60.05 3.27
CA VAL A 513 19.09 -58.72 3.86
C VAL A 513 18.16 -58.57 5.07
N GLU A 514 16.91 -59.09 5.02
CA GLU A 514 16.00 -59.12 6.16
C GLU A 514 16.61 -59.87 7.35
N TYR A 515 17.23 -61.02 7.10
CA TYR A 515 17.96 -61.77 8.11
C TYR A 515 19.23 -61.02 8.59
N GLY A 516 19.94 -60.38 7.71
CA GLY A 516 21.07 -59.51 8.06
C GLY A 516 20.68 -58.35 8.96
N ALA A 517 19.51 -57.75 8.73
CA ALA A 517 18.95 -56.69 9.62
C ALA A 517 18.71 -57.20 11.05
N LYS A 518 18.25 -58.43 11.21
CA LYS A 518 18.11 -59.08 12.55
C LYS A 518 19.50 -59.29 13.19
N LEU A 519 20.46 -59.83 12.44
CA LEU A 519 21.81 -60.03 12.95
C LEU A 519 22.49 -58.74 13.39
N LEU A 520 22.23 -57.62 12.69
CA LEU A 520 22.78 -56.30 13.08
C LEU A 520 22.30 -55.86 14.45
N ILE A 521 21.13 -56.27 14.88
CA ILE A 521 20.53 -55.92 16.20
C ILE A 521 20.91 -56.96 17.25
N GLU A 522 20.78 -58.27 16.90
CA GLU A 522 21.01 -59.36 17.82
C GLU A 522 22.50 -59.57 18.16
N HIS A 523 23.38 -59.22 17.20
CA HIS A 523 24.84 -59.36 17.31
C HIS A 523 25.55 -58.04 17.03
N PRO A 524 25.45 -57.03 17.94
CA PRO A 524 26.10 -55.73 17.71
C PRO A 524 27.63 -55.82 17.55
N GLU A 525 28.25 -56.89 18.06
CA GLU A 525 29.68 -57.16 17.96
C GLU A 525 30.14 -57.60 16.56
N TYR A 526 29.20 -58.06 15.69
CA TYR A 526 29.57 -58.49 14.34
C TYR A 526 29.98 -57.32 13.45
N THR A 527 31.04 -57.48 12.66
CA THR A 527 31.34 -56.51 11.60
C THR A 527 30.31 -56.58 10.50
N ILE A 528 30.16 -55.55 9.71
CA ILE A 528 29.23 -55.56 8.54
C ILE A 528 29.62 -56.67 7.55
N ALA A 529 30.92 -56.95 7.42
CA ALA A 529 31.41 -58.04 6.59
C ALA A 529 31.01 -59.40 7.15
N THR A 530 31.07 -59.61 8.46
CA THR A 530 30.61 -60.80 9.12
C THR A 530 29.11 -60.99 8.93
N VAL A 531 28.29 -59.93 9.13
CA VAL A 531 26.84 -60.02 8.89
C VAL A 531 26.51 -60.39 7.45
N ALA A 532 27.24 -59.78 6.48
CA ALA A 532 27.04 -60.10 5.06
C ALA A 532 27.32 -61.57 4.78
N THR A 533 28.34 -62.16 5.36
CA THR A 533 28.70 -63.57 5.20
C THR A 533 27.67 -64.48 5.90
N GLU A 534 27.32 -64.20 7.11
CA GLU A 534 26.35 -64.97 7.92
C GLU A 534 24.93 -64.99 7.33
N CYS A 535 24.53 -63.93 6.63
CA CYS A 535 23.26 -63.90 5.91
C CYS A 535 23.33 -64.49 4.50
N GLY A 536 24.46 -65.10 4.12
CA GLY A 536 24.63 -65.85 2.88
C GLY A 536 24.94 -64.95 1.66
N MET A 537 25.35 -63.71 1.84
CA MET A 537 25.74 -62.85 0.72
C MET A 537 27.19 -63.09 0.30
N SER A 538 27.44 -63.10 -1.02
CA SER A 538 28.78 -63.43 -1.58
C SER A 538 29.81 -62.35 -1.33
N ASN A 539 29.40 -61.12 -1.13
CA ASN A 539 30.31 -60.01 -0.78
C ASN A 539 29.58 -58.85 -0.08
N THR A 540 30.33 -58.11 0.71
CA THR A 540 29.85 -56.96 1.48
C THR A 540 29.31 -55.80 0.64
N VAL A 541 29.85 -55.61 -0.57
CA VAL A 541 29.42 -54.51 -1.48
C VAL A 541 27.98 -54.78 -1.95
N THR A 542 27.67 -56.00 -2.33
CA THR A 542 26.31 -56.37 -2.75
C THR A 542 25.33 -56.26 -1.54
N PHE A 543 25.76 -56.71 -0.35
CA PHE A 543 24.97 -56.57 0.85
C PHE A 543 24.64 -55.11 1.15
N ASN A 544 25.64 -54.24 1.19
CA ASN A 544 25.44 -52.82 1.49
C ASN A 544 24.51 -52.12 0.47
N ARG A 545 24.69 -52.46 -0.83
CA ARG A 545 23.83 -51.89 -1.88
C ARG A 545 22.38 -52.35 -1.72
N THR A 546 22.14 -53.65 -1.60
CA THR A 546 20.77 -54.21 -1.47
C THR A 546 20.13 -53.77 -0.16
N PHE A 547 20.92 -53.70 0.92
CA PHE A 547 20.41 -53.18 2.22
C PHE A 547 19.94 -51.74 2.11
N LYS A 548 20.72 -50.87 1.44
CA LYS A 548 20.35 -49.48 1.21
C LYS A 548 19.12 -49.32 0.32
N GLU A 549 19.00 -50.22 -0.69
CA GLU A 549 17.83 -50.25 -1.59
C GLU A 549 16.55 -50.59 -0.80
N ILE A 550 16.61 -51.49 0.18
CA ILE A 550 15.44 -51.97 0.96
C ILE A 550 15.10 -51.01 2.13
N TYR A 551 16.13 -50.63 2.90
CA TYR A 551 15.92 -49.86 4.14
C TYR A 551 16.18 -48.35 4.02
N ASN A 552 16.54 -47.84 2.84
CA ASN A 552 16.90 -46.46 2.57
C ASN A 552 18.03 -45.90 3.46
N MET A 553 18.83 -46.79 4.06
CA MET A 553 19.97 -46.43 4.91
C MET A 553 21.03 -47.55 4.86
N THR A 554 22.26 -47.24 5.24
CA THR A 554 23.34 -48.23 5.29
C THR A 554 23.16 -49.16 6.48
N PRO A 555 23.74 -50.41 6.44
CA PRO A 555 23.72 -51.35 7.58
C PRO A 555 24.29 -50.73 8.88
N SER A 556 25.28 -49.86 8.77
CA SER A 556 25.90 -49.17 9.92
C SER A 556 24.93 -48.16 10.53
N GLU A 557 24.32 -47.31 9.70
CA GLU A 557 23.29 -46.34 10.13
C GLU A 557 22.07 -47.06 10.75
N TYR A 558 21.66 -48.17 10.17
CA TYR A 558 20.56 -48.99 10.71
C TYR A 558 20.89 -49.51 12.10
N ARG A 559 22.09 -50.10 12.28
CA ARG A 559 22.58 -50.59 13.58
C ARG A 559 22.60 -49.48 14.63
N GLU A 560 23.17 -48.34 14.30
CA GLU A 560 23.28 -47.20 15.20
C GLU A 560 21.90 -46.70 15.64
N LYS A 561 20.99 -46.56 14.68
CA LYS A 561 19.64 -46.07 14.92
C LYS A 561 18.81 -47.05 15.80
N MET A 562 18.92 -48.34 15.56
CA MET A 562 18.18 -49.35 16.32
C MET A 562 18.77 -49.58 17.72
N ASN A 563 20.06 -49.57 17.88
CA ASN A 563 20.73 -49.71 19.20
C ASN A 563 20.56 -48.44 20.04
N GLY A 564 20.50 -47.25 19.46
CA GLY A 564 20.26 -45.98 20.14
C GLY A 564 18.81 -45.85 20.66
N THR A 565 17.87 -46.65 20.15
CA THR A 565 16.45 -46.60 20.57
C THR A 565 16.17 -47.46 21.81
N PHE A 566 17.07 -48.36 22.16
CA PHE A 566 16.91 -49.32 23.28
C PHE A 566 17.76 -49.01 24.54
N LEU A 567 18.58 -47.96 24.53
CA LEU A 567 19.29 -47.53 25.74
C LEU A 567 18.50 -46.44 26.48
N PRO A 568 18.05 -46.67 27.73
CA PRO A 568 17.49 -45.59 28.52
C PRO A 568 18.61 -44.55 28.74
N GLN A 569 18.36 -43.33 28.38
CA GLN A 569 19.23 -42.20 28.75
C GLN A 569 19.36 -42.17 30.28
N LYS A 570 20.61 -42.32 30.75
CA LYS A 570 20.97 -42.09 32.13
C LYS A 570 20.90 -40.62 32.48
#